data_1d19e77d5cee0847421d93a963a64650
#
_entry.id   1d19e77d5cee0847421d93a963a64650
#
_cell.length_a   1.000
_cell.length_b   1.000
_cell.length_c   1.000
_cell.angle_alpha   90.00
_cell.angle_beta   90.00
_cell.angle_gamma   90.00
#
_symmetry.space_group_name_H-M   'P 1'
#
loop_
_entity.id
_entity.type
_entity.pdbx_description
1 polymer ?
#
loop_
_entity_poly.entity_id
_entity_poly.type
_entity_poly.pdbx_seq_one_letter_code
_entity_poly.pdbx_strand_id
1 'polypeptide(L)'
;MKRILLLLCGIMLVPVIACSQHLVEVGKGYSCTSVNTTVFRNNSLVTHGDEQYISYYDNDGYLVLGKRKLDSEQWTLHRTQYQGNVKDAHNIISMMIDGEGYMHVSFDHHGHPLNYCRSIAPGSLELGDKMPMTGVDEGNVTYPEFYPLSGGDLLFVYRSGSSGRGNLVMNRYSLKEHKWTRVQDILIDGENKRNAYWQLYVDEKGTIHLSWVWRETWHVETNHDICYARSFDNGGTWYKTSGERYELPVSYTHLRAHETSQDLV
;
A
#
# COMPACT_ATOMS: atom_id res chain seq x y z
N MET A 1 60.56 -50.71 4.10
CA MET A 1 59.66 -50.27 3.01
C MET A 1 58.49 -49.46 3.66
N LYS A 2 58.58 -48.15 3.60
CA LYS A 2 57.49 -47.23 4.10
C LYS A 2 56.54 -46.91 2.94
N ARG A 3 55.31 -47.28 3.07
CA ARG A 3 54.24 -46.91 2.09
C ARG A 3 53.72 -45.50 2.46
N ILE A 4 53.91 -44.54 1.53
CA ILE A 4 53.33 -43.20 1.61
C ILE A 4 51.93 -43.28 1.00
N LEU A 5 50.91 -42.97 1.81
CA LEU A 5 49.54 -42.89 1.39
C LEU A 5 49.28 -41.43 0.99
N LEU A 6 49.15 -41.15 -0.32
CA LEU A 6 48.76 -39.85 -0.84
C LEU A 6 47.22 -39.74 -0.74
N LEU A 7 46.75 -38.84 0.15
CA LEU A 7 45.34 -38.41 0.21
C LEU A 7 45.12 -37.31 -0.85
N LEU A 8 44.46 -37.64 -1.95
CA LEU A 8 43.97 -36.64 -2.88
C LEU A 8 42.68 -35.99 -2.29
N CYS A 9 42.80 -34.78 -1.75
CA CYS A 9 41.66 -33.93 -1.45
C CYS A 9 41.10 -33.33 -2.77
N GLY A 10 40.03 -33.92 -3.29
CA GLY A 10 39.27 -33.34 -4.39
C GLY A 10 38.52 -32.11 -3.91
N ILE A 11 39.00 -30.92 -4.32
CA ILE A 11 38.25 -29.67 -4.13
C ILE A 11 37.10 -29.69 -5.14
N MET A 12 35.86 -29.96 -4.68
CA MET A 12 34.65 -29.70 -5.48
C MET A 12 34.49 -28.19 -5.61
N LEU A 13 34.83 -27.65 -6.76
CA LEU A 13 34.40 -26.31 -7.16
C LEU A 13 32.89 -26.34 -7.42
N VAL A 14 32.13 -25.93 -6.43
CA VAL A 14 30.70 -25.61 -6.62
C VAL A 14 30.67 -24.28 -7.41
N PRO A 15 30.11 -24.24 -8.62
CA PRO A 15 29.97 -22.98 -9.33
C PRO A 15 29.02 -22.10 -8.53
N VAL A 16 29.54 -21.04 -7.93
CA VAL A 16 28.68 -19.95 -7.40
C VAL A 16 28.11 -19.25 -8.61
N ILE A 17 26.85 -19.54 -8.91
CA ILE A 17 26.09 -18.76 -9.88
C ILE A 17 25.87 -17.40 -9.23
N ALA A 18 26.77 -16.46 -9.54
CA ALA A 18 26.55 -15.04 -9.20
C ALA A 18 25.33 -14.57 -10.00
N CYS A 19 24.17 -14.50 -9.35
CA CYS A 19 23.02 -13.87 -9.94
C CYS A 19 23.34 -12.37 -10.01
N SER A 20 23.76 -11.88 -11.17
CA SER A 20 23.98 -10.46 -11.38
C SER A 20 22.61 -9.78 -11.33
N GLN A 21 22.45 -8.81 -10.44
CA GLN A 21 21.25 -7.95 -10.45
C GLN A 21 21.28 -7.16 -11.77
N HIS A 22 20.18 -7.28 -12.52
CA HIS A 22 19.98 -6.51 -13.74
C HIS A 22 19.15 -5.27 -13.41
N LEU A 23 19.72 -4.08 -13.65
CA LEU A 23 19.08 -2.80 -13.40
C LEU A 23 18.46 -2.27 -14.70
N VAL A 24 17.17 -1.97 -14.65
CA VAL A 24 16.46 -1.33 -15.77
C VAL A 24 16.16 0.11 -15.38
N GLU A 25 16.73 1.05 -16.13
CA GLU A 25 16.50 2.48 -15.92
C GLU A 25 15.09 2.85 -16.35
N VAL A 26 14.36 3.59 -15.49
CA VAL A 26 13.02 4.09 -15.78
C VAL A 26 13.07 5.53 -16.30
N GLY A 27 13.64 6.44 -15.51
CA GLY A 27 13.70 7.88 -15.82
C GLY A 27 14.13 8.71 -14.62
N LYS A 28 14.25 10.02 -14.84
CA LYS A 28 14.67 10.96 -13.79
C LYS A 28 13.50 11.29 -12.87
N GLY A 29 13.66 10.99 -11.58
CA GLY A 29 12.71 11.31 -10.53
C GLY A 29 13.22 12.40 -9.58
N TYR A 30 12.29 13.02 -8.84
CA TYR A 30 12.62 13.96 -7.78
C TYR A 30 13.38 13.25 -6.66
N SER A 31 14.50 13.85 -6.22
CA SER A 31 15.42 13.23 -5.27
C SER A 31 15.88 14.14 -4.12
N CYS A 32 15.34 15.39 -4.02
CA CYS A 32 15.69 16.27 -2.89
C CYS A 32 14.98 15.91 -1.58
N THR A 33 13.98 15.04 -1.61
CA THR A 33 13.36 14.38 -0.47
C THR A 33 13.16 12.90 -0.77
N SER A 34 12.72 12.13 0.21
CA SER A 34 12.44 10.69 0.04
C SER A 34 11.05 10.39 -0.55
N VAL A 35 10.32 11.35 -1.11
CA VAL A 35 8.93 11.15 -1.58
C VAL A 35 8.76 10.00 -2.56
N ASN A 36 9.77 9.74 -3.40
CA ASN A 36 9.80 8.63 -4.34
C ASN A 36 10.38 7.33 -3.75
N THR A 37 10.91 7.33 -2.52
CA THR A 37 11.64 6.20 -1.93
C THR A 37 11.28 5.92 -0.48
N THR A 38 10.29 6.60 0.08
CA THR A 38 9.93 6.46 1.50
C THR A 38 9.34 5.07 1.79
N VAL A 39 9.61 4.54 3.00
CA VAL A 39 9.28 3.14 3.37
C VAL A 39 7.79 2.82 3.41
N PHE A 40 6.93 3.82 3.64
CA PHE A 40 5.48 3.65 3.62
C PHE A 40 4.85 3.93 2.24
N ARG A 41 5.67 4.01 1.19
CA ARG A 41 5.20 4.13 -0.19
C ARG A 41 4.87 2.76 -0.76
N ASN A 42 3.59 2.40 -0.72
CA ASN A 42 3.10 1.12 -1.22
C ASN A 42 2.52 1.25 -2.64
N ASN A 43 2.71 0.19 -3.44
CA ASN A 43 2.09 0.04 -4.77
C ASN A 43 2.40 1.18 -5.74
N SER A 44 3.66 1.61 -5.76
CA SER A 44 4.19 2.53 -6.78
C SER A 44 4.77 1.80 -8.00
N LEU A 45 4.93 0.49 -7.89
CA LEU A 45 5.33 -0.45 -8.92
C LEU A 45 4.39 -1.66 -8.86
N VAL A 46 3.65 -1.93 -9.93
CA VAL A 46 2.62 -2.96 -10.00
C VAL A 46 2.79 -3.78 -11.27
N THR A 47 2.60 -5.09 -11.16
CA THR A 47 2.56 -5.99 -12.32
C THR A 47 1.11 -6.42 -12.56
N HIS A 48 0.63 -6.30 -13.79
CA HIS A 48 -0.67 -6.77 -14.23
C HIS A 48 -0.52 -7.51 -15.56
N GLY A 49 -0.83 -8.80 -15.54
CA GLY A 49 -0.58 -9.68 -16.70
C GLY A 49 0.92 -9.71 -17.04
N ASP A 50 1.24 -9.40 -18.28
CA ASP A 50 2.61 -9.32 -18.80
C ASP A 50 3.20 -7.89 -18.81
N GLU A 51 2.51 -6.93 -18.22
CA GLU A 51 2.94 -5.54 -18.11
C GLU A 51 3.29 -5.15 -16.68
N GLN A 52 4.30 -4.31 -16.57
CA GLN A 52 4.72 -3.66 -15.33
C GLN A 52 4.45 -2.17 -15.41
N TYR A 53 3.85 -1.61 -14.37
CA TYR A 53 3.47 -0.21 -14.26
C TYR A 53 4.23 0.45 -13.10
N ILE A 54 4.67 1.69 -13.29
CA ILE A 54 5.37 2.48 -12.28
C ILE A 54 4.80 3.89 -12.18
N SER A 55 4.85 4.46 -10.98
CA SER A 55 4.52 5.86 -10.73
C SER A 55 5.59 6.54 -9.88
N TYR A 56 5.94 7.78 -10.21
CA TYR A 56 6.87 8.61 -9.47
C TYR A 56 6.64 10.09 -9.76
N TYR A 57 7.22 10.98 -8.96
CA TYR A 57 7.28 12.41 -9.27
C TYR A 57 8.58 12.73 -9.99
N ASP A 58 8.49 13.51 -11.07
CA ASP A 58 9.66 14.05 -11.76
C ASP A 58 10.29 15.24 -10.99
N ASN A 59 11.35 15.81 -11.53
CA ASN A 59 12.08 16.92 -10.90
C ASN A 59 11.24 18.19 -10.69
N ASP A 60 10.18 18.36 -11.45
CA ASP A 60 9.24 19.49 -11.35
C ASP A 60 8.03 19.16 -10.47
N GLY A 61 7.98 17.95 -9.90
CA GLY A 61 6.89 17.47 -9.06
C GLY A 61 5.66 16.98 -9.81
N TYR A 62 5.75 16.79 -11.12
CA TYR A 62 4.65 16.16 -11.85
C TYR A 62 4.61 14.66 -11.64
N LEU A 63 3.40 14.14 -11.51
CA LEU A 63 3.14 12.71 -11.52
C LEU A 63 3.48 12.14 -12.90
N VAL A 64 4.42 11.21 -12.94
CA VAL A 64 4.80 10.43 -14.11
C VAL A 64 4.33 9.00 -13.93
N LEU A 65 3.66 8.48 -14.94
CA LEU A 65 3.25 7.09 -15.06
C LEU A 65 4.09 6.42 -16.14
N GLY A 66 4.46 5.18 -15.90
CA GLY A 66 5.22 4.40 -16.88
C GLY A 66 4.68 2.99 -17.00
N LYS A 67 4.88 2.38 -18.16
CA LYS A 67 4.66 0.95 -18.36
C LYS A 67 5.69 0.32 -19.26
N ARG A 68 5.94 -0.97 -19.06
CA ARG A 68 6.75 -1.82 -19.93
C ARG A 68 6.19 -3.24 -19.99
N LYS A 69 6.56 -3.99 -21.01
CA LYS A 69 6.41 -5.45 -20.98
C LYS A 69 7.48 -6.06 -20.07
N LEU A 70 7.15 -7.18 -19.42
CA LEU A 70 8.10 -7.87 -18.52
C LEU A 70 9.34 -8.38 -19.25
N ASP A 71 9.23 -8.72 -20.55
CA ASP A 71 10.32 -9.15 -21.41
C ASP A 71 11.07 -8.00 -22.10
N SER A 72 10.74 -6.74 -21.80
CA SER A 72 11.34 -5.52 -22.36
C SER A 72 11.96 -4.67 -21.28
N GLU A 73 13.10 -4.04 -21.57
CA GLU A 73 13.73 -3.04 -20.72
C GLU A 73 13.23 -1.62 -21.00
N GLN A 74 12.45 -1.44 -22.08
CA GLN A 74 12.00 -0.13 -22.53
C GLN A 74 10.70 0.26 -21.81
N TRP A 75 10.76 1.39 -21.11
CA TRP A 75 9.61 2.02 -20.51
C TRP A 75 8.96 3.03 -21.47
N THR A 76 7.66 2.96 -21.58
CA THR A 76 6.84 4.05 -22.12
C THR A 76 6.44 4.92 -20.92
N LEU A 77 6.82 6.21 -20.97
CA LEU A 77 6.54 7.17 -19.89
C LEU A 77 5.54 8.22 -20.35
N HIS A 78 4.66 8.62 -19.43
CA HIS A 78 3.70 9.69 -19.63
C HIS A 78 3.73 10.64 -18.41
N ARG A 79 4.08 11.91 -18.65
CA ARG A 79 3.99 12.98 -17.67
C ARG A 79 2.55 13.46 -17.65
N THR A 80 1.85 13.26 -16.55
CA THR A 80 0.45 13.67 -16.41
C THR A 80 0.33 15.19 -16.20
N GLN A 81 -0.89 15.70 -16.20
CA GLN A 81 -1.21 17.10 -15.87
C GLN A 81 -1.17 17.39 -14.34
N TYR A 82 -0.95 16.38 -13.50
CA TYR A 82 -1.04 16.48 -12.05
C TYR A 82 0.33 16.69 -11.40
N GLN A 83 0.37 17.57 -10.42
CA GLN A 83 1.54 17.80 -9.57
C GLN A 83 1.22 17.46 -8.12
N GLY A 84 2.26 17.08 -7.35
CA GLY A 84 2.23 16.92 -5.91
C GLY A 84 3.27 17.78 -5.21
N ASN A 85 3.09 18.00 -3.92
CA ASN A 85 4.07 18.68 -3.08
C ASN A 85 5.21 17.70 -2.71
N VAL A 86 6.20 17.60 -3.58
CA VAL A 86 7.37 16.72 -3.42
C VAL A 86 8.31 17.10 -2.27
N LYS A 87 8.08 18.25 -1.62
CA LYS A 87 8.87 18.68 -0.44
C LYS A 87 8.47 17.95 0.84
N ASP A 88 7.31 17.28 0.84
CA ASP A 88 6.83 16.48 1.94
C ASP A 88 6.81 14.99 1.54
N ALA A 89 7.62 14.18 2.22
CA ALA A 89 7.74 12.74 1.95
C ALA A 89 6.45 11.94 2.21
N HIS A 90 5.45 12.51 2.91
CA HIS A 90 4.15 11.86 3.10
C HIS A 90 3.29 11.87 1.84
N ASN A 91 3.54 12.79 0.91
CA ASN A 91 2.75 12.98 -0.31
C ASN A 91 3.05 11.91 -1.37
N ILE A 92 3.07 10.67 -0.96
CA ILE A 92 3.35 9.50 -1.80
C ILE A 92 2.30 9.29 -2.90
N ILE A 93 2.64 8.43 -3.84
CA ILE A 93 1.73 7.92 -4.87
C ILE A 93 1.44 6.45 -4.57
N SER A 94 0.18 6.06 -4.61
CA SER A 94 -0.27 4.67 -4.65
C SER A 94 -1.10 4.43 -5.89
N MET A 95 -0.88 3.32 -6.58
CA MET A 95 -1.65 2.94 -7.76
C MET A 95 -1.94 1.45 -7.77
N MET A 96 -2.98 1.06 -8.50
CA MET A 96 -3.33 -0.33 -8.77
C MET A 96 -4.06 -0.45 -10.10
N ILE A 97 -3.96 -1.61 -10.75
CA ILE A 97 -4.70 -1.93 -11.96
C ILE A 97 -5.86 -2.83 -11.56
N ASP A 98 -7.08 -2.47 -11.99
CA ASP A 98 -8.26 -3.30 -11.78
C ASP A 98 -8.33 -4.50 -12.75
N GLY A 99 -9.29 -5.38 -12.56
CA GLY A 99 -9.43 -6.59 -13.38
C GLY A 99 -9.78 -6.34 -14.84
N GLU A 100 -10.19 -5.14 -15.21
CA GLU A 100 -10.43 -4.71 -16.61
C GLU A 100 -9.24 -3.94 -17.20
N GLY A 101 -8.16 -3.75 -16.44
CA GLY A 101 -6.95 -3.09 -16.89
C GLY A 101 -6.95 -1.56 -16.75
N TYR A 102 -7.91 -0.99 -16.03
CA TYR A 102 -7.87 0.44 -15.71
C TYR A 102 -6.92 0.69 -14.55
N MET A 103 -6.13 1.74 -14.65
CA MET A 103 -5.25 2.22 -13.60
C MET A 103 -6.01 3.15 -12.65
N HIS A 104 -5.95 2.87 -11.36
CA HIS A 104 -6.44 3.71 -10.27
C HIS A 104 -5.23 4.34 -9.57
N VAL A 105 -5.23 5.66 -9.38
CA VAL A 105 -4.10 6.41 -8.82
C VAL A 105 -4.57 7.37 -7.76
N SER A 106 -3.90 7.38 -6.60
CA SER A 106 -4.08 8.36 -5.53
C SER A 106 -2.73 8.96 -5.16
N PHE A 107 -2.66 10.27 -4.94
CA PHE A 107 -1.39 10.98 -4.79
C PHE A 107 -1.54 12.29 -4.00
N ASP A 108 -0.41 12.77 -3.42
CA ASP A 108 -0.30 14.09 -2.80
C ASP A 108 -1.17 14.28 -1.56
N HIS A 109 -1.03 13.37 -0.56
CA HIS A 109 -1.83 13.41 0.65
C HIS A 109 -1.02 13.48 1.95
N HIS A 110 -1.23 14.55 2.68
CA HIS A 110 -0.87 14.70 4.08
C HIS A 110 -1.92 15.58 4.77
N GLY A 111 -3.11 14.99 5.04
CA GLY A 111 -4.27 15.73 5.55
C GLY A 111 -4.93 16.61 4.50
N HIS A 112 -4.92 16.22 3.24
CA HIS A 112 -5.54 16.93 2.13
C HIS A 112 -6.81 16.21 1.64
N PRO A 113 -7.71 16.91 0.92
CA PRO A 113 -8.82 16.26 0.23
C PRO A 113 -8.32 15.17 -0.73
N LEU A 114 -9.14 14.14 -0.94
CA LEU A 114 -8.79 13.01 -1.80
C LEU A 114 -8.44 13.47 -3.22
N ASN A 115 -7.24 13.15 -3.65
CA ASN A 115 -6.80 13.18 -5.04
C ASN A 115 -6.85 11.75 -5.58
N TYR A 116 -7.88 11.42 -6.31
CA TYR A 116 -8.05 10.14 -6.96
C TYR A 116 -8.44 10.33 -8.41
N CYS A 117 -7.76 9.59 -9.29
CA CYS A 117 -8.03 9.53 -10.72
C CYS A 117 -8.05 8.09 -11.20
N ARG A 118 -8.73 7.84 -12.33
CA ARG A 118 -8.65 6.59 -13.07
C ARG A 118 -8.15 6.86 -14.48
N SER A 119 -7.46 5.90 -15.10
CA SER A 119 -7.08 6.01 -16.50
C SER A 119 -8.32 6.08 -17.41
N ILE A 120 -8.17 6.77 -18.55
CA ILE A 120 -9.27 6.98 -19.52
C ILE A 120 -9.67 5.70 -20.26
N ALA A 121 -8.76 4.72 -20.31
CA ALA A 121 -8.98 3.41 -20.95
C ALA A 121 -8.09 2.34 -20.29
N PRO A 122 -8.38 1.04 -20.48
CA PRO A 122 -7.51 -0.06 -20.07
C PRO A 122 -6.10 0.08 -20.66
N GLY A 123 -5.08 -0.11 -19.82
CA GLY A 123 -3.68 0.02 -20.22
C GLY A 123 -3.22 1.43 -20.61
N SER A 124 -4.07 2.45 -20.49
CA SER A 124 -3.70 3.85 -20.75
C SER A 124 -2.90 4.41 -19.58
N LEU A 125 -1.90 5.26 -19.91
CA LEU A 125 -1.18 6.10 -18.94
C LEU A 125 -1.79 7.51 -18.80
N GLU A 126 -2.79 7.83 -19.61
CA GLU A 126 -3.57 9.06 -19.45
C GLU A 126 -4.59 8.91 -18.34
N LEU A 127 -4.63 9.90 -17.44
CA LEU A 127 -5.61 9.97 -16.35
C LEU A 127 -6.76 10.92 -16.71
N GLY A 128 -7.97 10.51 -16.34
CA GLY A 128 -9.14 11.38 -16.34
C GLY A 128 -9.10 12.40 -15.21
N ASP A 129 -10.18 13.15 -15.06
CA ASP A 129 -10.33 14.16 -14.00
C ASP A 129 -10.31 13.54 -12.59
N LYS A 130 -9.95 14.36 -11.59
CA LYS A 130 -10.08 13.97 -10.19
C LYS A 130 -11.56 13.75 -9.84
N MET A 131 -11.83 12.65 -9.17
CA MET A 131 -13.18 12.28 -8.76
C MET A 131 -13.22 11.78 -7.31
N PRO A 132 -14.36 11.89 -6.60
CA PRO A 132 -14.54 11.23 -5.32
C PRO A 132 -14.68 9.72 -5.51
N MET A 133 -14.40 8.95 -4.47
CA MET A 133 -14.74 7.52 -4.39
C MET A 133 -16.16 7.33 -3.84
N THR A 134 -16.37 7.72 -2.59
CA THR A 134 -17.66 7.61 -1.90
C THR A 134 -18.22 8.97 -1.50
N GLY A 135 -17.39 10.00 -1.46
CA GLY A 135 -17.72 11.33 -0.96
C GLY A 135 -17.78 11.44 0.56
N VAL A 136 -17.42 10.36 1.30
CA VAL A 136 -17.49 10.31 2.77
C VAL A 136 -16.07 10.19 3.34
N ASP A 137 -15.74 11.03 4.34
CA ASP A 137 -14.43 11.07 5.03
C ASP A 137 -13.21 11.33 4.10
N GLU A 138 -13.44 11.93 2.95
CA GLU A 138 -12.43 12.20 1.93
C GLU A 138 -11.80 13.61 2.03
N GLY A 139 -12.12 14.35 3.09
CA GLY A 139 -11.62 15.73 3.28
C GLY A 139 -10.21 15.84 3.86
N ASN A 140 -9.73 14.81 4.58
CA ASN A 140 -8.44 14.81 5.28
C ASN A 140 -7.75 13.45 5.13
N VAL A 141 -7.25 13.16 3.94
CA VAL A 141 -6.62 11.87 3.59
C VAL A 141 -5.12 11.91 3.86
N THR A 142 -4.60 10.83 4.46
CA THR A 142 -3.15 10.57 4.55
C THR A 142 -2.90 9.07 4.37
N TYR A 143 -1.75 8.69 3.79
CA TYR A 143 -1.35 7.31 3.53
C TYR A 143 -2.37 6.51 2.71
N PRO A 144 -2.76 6.99 1.51
CA PRO A 144 -3.62 6.22 0.64
C PRO A 144 -2.90 4.97 0.11
N GLU A 145 -3.55 3.82 0.18
CA GLU A 145 -2.97 2.55 -0.27
C GLU A 145 -4.02 1.73 -1.01
N PHE A 146 -3.70 1.31 -2.24
CA PHE A 146 -4.49 0.36 -3.00
C PHE A 146 -4.01 -1.06 -2.79
N TYR A 147 -4.92 -2.02 -2.80
CA TYR A 147 -4.62 -3.44 -2.79
C TYR A 147 -5.51 -4.17 -3.79
N PRO A 148 -4.99 -5.18 -4.53
CA PRO A 148 -5.81 -6.00 -5.40
C PRO A 148 -6.62 -6.98 -4.56
N LEU A 149 -7.86 -7.21 -4.95
CA LEU A 149 -8.71 -8.28 -4.43
C LEU A 149 -8.94 -9.35 -5.50
N SER A 150 -9.36 -10.54 -5.06
CA SER A 150 -9.73 -11.61 -5.99
C SER A 150 -10.86 -11.16 -6.93
N GLY A 151 -10.78 -11.56 -8.19
CA GLY A 151 -11.78 -11.19 -9.20
C GLY A 151 -11.59 -9.82 -9.84
N GLY A 152 -10.51 -9.11 -9.48
CA GLY A 152 -10.16 -7.81 -10.08
C GLY A 152 -10.75 -6.60 -9.38
N ASP A 153 -11.47 -6.79 -8.29
CA ASP A 153 -11.87 -5.71 -7.39
C ASP A 153 -10.64 -5.08 -6.72
N LEU A 154 -10.79 -3.87 -6.19
CA LEU A 154 -9.73 -3.19 -5.46
C LEU A 154 -10.18 -2.82 -4.03
N LEU A 155 -9.22 -2.83 -3.13
CA LEU A 155 -9.34 -2.25 -1.81
C LEU A 155 -8.56 -0.94 -1.77
N PHE A 156 -9.09 0.08 -1.11
CA PHE A 156 -8.43 1.35 -0.87
C PHE A 156 -8.53 1.71 0.61
N VAL A 157 -7.39 1.95 1.22
CA VAL A 157 -7.27 2.18 2.67
C VAL A 157 -6.54 3.48 2.91
N TYR A 158 -6.98 4.27 3.87
CA TYR A 158 -6.34 5.53 4.24
C TYR A 158 -6.71 5.97 5.65
N ARG A 159 -5.90 6.89 6.20
CA ARG A 159 -6.28 7.63 7.40
C ARG A 159 -7.15 8.82 7.02
N SER A 160 -8.35 8.90 7.61
CA SER A 160 -9.15 10.12 7.65
C SER A 160 -8.85 10.84 8.96
N GLY A 161 -8.47 12.13 8.88
CA GLY A 161 -8.07 12.93 10.02
C GLY A 161 -6.56 13.17 10.12
N SER A 162 -6.07 13.45 11.32
CA SER A 162 -4.67 13.85 11.56
C SER A 162 -3.91 12.85 12.44
N SER A 163 -2.58 13.02 12.55
CA SER A 163 -1.78 12.29 13.52
C SER A 163 -2.26 12.55 14.95
N GLY A 164 -2.49 11.48 15.72
CA GLY A 164 -3.09 11.55 17.07
C GLY A 164 -4.61 11.76 17.08
N ARG A 165 -5.27 11.92 15.92
CA ARG A 165 -6.72 12.08 15.81
C ARG A 165 -7.20 11.64 14.43
N GLY A 166 -7.24 10.36 14.17
CA GLY A 166 -7.62 9.87 12.86
C GLY A 166 -8.15 8.46 12.88
N ASN A 167 -8.99 8.17 11.90
CA ASN A 167 -9.66 6.89 11.71
C ASN A 167 -9.05 6.15 10.52
N LEU A 168 -8.97 4.82 10.61
CA LEU A 168 -8.67 3.98 9.47
C LEU A 168 -9.96 3.68 8.71
N VAL A 169 -9.96 4.05 7.45
CA VAL A 169 -11.11 3.98 6.54
C VAL A 169 -10.78 3.04 5.40
N MET A 170 -11.79 2.28 4.96
CA MET A 170 -11.64 1.27 3.91
C MET A 170 -12.76 1.37 2.89
N ASN A 171 -12.39 1.56 1.62
CA ASN A 171 -13.31 1.53 0.48
C ASN A 171 -12.99 0.33 -0.41
N ARG A 172 -14.02 -0.23 -1.06
CA ARG A 172 -13.88 -1.29 -2.07
C ARG A 172 -14.42 -0.81 -3.40
N TYR A 173 -13.66 -1.04 -4.47
CA TYR A 173 -14.11 -0.91 -5.85
C TYR A 173 -14.68 -2.23 -6.30
N SER A 174 -15.91 -2.22 -6.75
CA SER A 174 -16.54 -3.38 -7.41
C SER A 174 -16.33 -3.27 -8.92
N LEU A 175 -15.61 -4.22 -9.48
CA LEU A 175 -15.42 -4.30 -10.92
C LEU A 175 -16.75 -4.46 -11.65
N LYS A 176 -17.66 -5.26 -11.10
CA LYS A 176 -19.00 -5.51 -11.67
C LYS A 176 -19.85 -4.25 -11.73
N GLU A 177 -19.76 -3.39 -10.71
CA GLU A 177 -20.61 -2.19 -10.58
C GLU A 177 -19.91 -0.92 -11.04
N HIS A 178 -18.58 -1.01 -11.34
CA HIS A 178 -17.71 0.12 -11.65
C HIS A 178 -17.80 1.26 -10.62
N LYS A 179 -17.92 0.89 -9.33
CA LYS A 179 -18.21 1.83 -8.26
C LYS A 179 -17.44 1.52 -7.00
N TRP A 180 -16.99 2.59 -6.33
CA TRP A 180 -16.50 2.55 -4.96
C TRP A 180 -17.64 2.52 -3.95
N THR A 181 -17.49 1.68 -2.93
CA THR A 181 -18.38 1.63 -1.77
C THR A 181 -17.55 1.62 -0.49
N ARG A 182 -18.10 2.17 0.58
CA ARG A 182 -17.52 2.07 1.90
C ARG A 182 -17.72 0.65 2.43
N VAL A 183 -16.63 -0.02 2.86
CA VAL A 183 -16.73 -1.37 3.44
C VAL A 183 -17.24 -1.30 4.87
N GLN A 184 -16.69 -0.35 5.65
CA GLN A 184 -17.09 -0.02 7.01
C GLN A 184 -17.21 1.49 7.11
N ASP A 185 -18.10 2.01 7.95
CA ASP A 185 -18.10 3.44 8.25
C ASP A 185 -16.75 3.89 8.80
N ILE A 186 -16.25 3.16 9.80
CA ILE A 186 -14.90 3.29 10.34
C ILE A 186 -14.43 1.88 10.67
N LEU A 187 -13.23 1.49 10.22
CA LEU A 187 -12.63 0.21 10.60
C LEU A 187 -11.95 0.30 11.97
N ILE A 188 -11.05 1.29 12.12
CA ILE A 188 -10.38 1.57 13.39
C ILE A 188 -10.69 3.01 13.78
N ASP A 189 -11.37 3.17 14.91
CA ASP A 189 -11.73 4.48 15.46
C ASP A 189 -10.63 5.00 16.40
N GLY A 190 -10.07 6.13 16.06
CA GLY A 190 -9.11 6.85 16.91
C GLY A 190 -9.75 7.57 18.10
N GLU A 191 -11.08 7.51 18.27
CA GLU A 191 -11.82 8.14 19.37
C GLU A 191 -11.54 9.65 19.49
N ASN A 192 -11.09 10.29 18.40
CA ASN A 192 -10.59 11.66 18.38
C ASN A 192 -9.47 11.95 19.39
N LYS A 193 -8.75 10.92 19.84
CA LYS A 193 -7.66 10.98 20.83
C LYS A 193 -6.37 10.34 20.36
N ARG A 194 -6.46 9.46 19.33
CA ARG A 194 -5.34 8.70 18.79
C ARG A 194 -5.58 8.34 17.33
N ASN A 195 -4.65 7.64 16.72
CA ASN A 195 -4.85 6.99 15.43
C ASN A 195 -4.05 5.68 15.34
N ALA A 196 -4.46 4.80 14.44
CA ALA A 196 -3.69 3.64 14.06
C ALA A 196 -2.57 4.05 13.07
N TYR A 197 -1.38 3.46 13.23
CA TYR A 197 -0.36 3.36 12.18
C TYR A 197 -0.27 1.90 11.77
N TRP A 198 -0.62 1.59 10.54
CA TRP A 198 -0.91 0.23 10.07
C TRP A 198 0.06 -0.26 9.00
N GLN A 199 0.07 -1.57 8.85
CA GLN A 199 0.54 -2.30 7.68
C GLN A 199 -0.57 -3.26 7.26
N LEU A 200 -0.88 -3.31 5.97
CA LEU A 200 -1.88 -4.21 5.42
C LEU A 200 -1.27 -5.07 4.32
N TYR A 201 -1.71 -6.29 4.25
CA TYR A 201 -1.32 -7.24 3.19
C TYR A 201 -2.52 -8.11 2.83
N VAL A 202 -2.71 -8.35 1.52
CA VAL A 202 -3.68 -9.31 1.01
C VAL A 202 -2.91 -10.51 0.49
N ASP A 203 -3.12 -11.68 1.09
CA ASP A 203 -2.42 -12.91 0.71
C ASP A 203 -3.01 -13.56 -0.55
N GLU A 204 -2.34 -14.59 -1.05
CA GLU A 204 -2.75 -15.33 -2.26
C GLU A 204 -4.13 -16.02 -2.13
N LYS A 205 -4.62 -16.21 -0.91
CA LYS A 205 -5.95 -16.77 -0.63
C LYS A 205 -7.04 -15.71 -0.53
N GLY A 206 -6.65 -14.42 -0.66
CA GLY A 206 -7.53 -13.27 -0.48
C GLY A 206 -7.78 -12.91 0.99
N THR A 207 -7.01 -13.48 1.93
CA THR A 207 -7.09 -13.06 3.33
C THR A 207 -6.43 -11.70 3.47
N ILE A 208 -7.14 -10.75 4.08
CA ILE A 208 -6.58 -9.45 4.43
C ILE A 208 -5.99 -9.55 5.83
N HIS A 209 -4.71 -9.24 5.95
CA HIS A 209 -3.97 -9.14 7.21
C HIS A 209 -3.72 -7.68 7.52
N LEU A 210 -4.06 -7.25 8.72
CA LEU A 210 -3.89 -5.88 9.20
C LEU A 210 -3.18 -5.90 10.55
N SER A 211 -2.05 -5.23 10.64
CA SER A 211 -1.39 -4.96 11.92
C SER A 211 -1.28 -3.45 12.12
N TRP A 212 -1.34 -3.00 13.36
CA TRP A 212 -1.18 -1.59 13.68
C TRP A 212 -0.61 -1.38 15.07
N VAL A 213 -0.06 -0.18 15.27
CA VAL A 213 0.22 0.40 16.59
C VAL A 213 -0.68 1.59 16.80
N TRP A 214 -1.02 1.86 18.04
CA TRP A 214 -1.72 3.09 18.41
C TRP A 214 -0.72 4.23 18.59
N ARG A 215 -1.09 5.44 18.20
CA ARG A 215 -0.34 6.68 18.42
C ARG A 215 -1.25 7.72 19.06
N GLU A 216 -0.85 8.21 20.24
CA GLU A 216 -1.66 9.14 21.05
C GLU A 216 -1.51 10.60 20.59
N THR A 217 -0.34 10.97 20.06
CA THR A 217 -0.04 12.34 19.62
C THR A 217 0.72 12.32 18.30
N TRP A 218 1.13 13.48 17.80
CA TRP A 218 2.01 13.57 16.64
C TRP A 218 3.47 13.12 16.92
N HIS A 219 3.85 12.93 18.19
CA HIS A 219 5.16 12.42 18.59
C HIS A 219 5.28 10.92 18.39
N VAL A 220 6.35 10.47 17.70
CA VAL A 220 6.55 9.04 17.35
C VAL A 220 6.74 8.15 18.59
N GLU A 221 7.32 8.69 19.66
CA GLU A 221 7.51 7.99 20.94
C GLU A 221 6.21 7.63 21.66
N THR A 222 5.08 8.17 21.21
CA THR A 222 3.75 7.82 21.73
C THR A 222 3.12 6.60 21.04
N ASN A 223 3.88 5.90 20.18
CA ASN A 223 3.46 4.62 19.63
C ASN A 223 3.50 3.54 20.71
N HIS A 224 2.44 2.76 20.78
CA HIS A 224 2.33 1.65 21.74
C HIS A 224 1.41 0.54 21.21
N ASP A 225 1.42 -0.60 21.86
CA ASP A 225 0.59 -1.76 21.60
C ASP A 225 0.55 -2.22 20.14
N ILE A 226 1.10 -3.38 19.84
CA ILE A 226 0.99 -3.99 18.51
C ILE A 226 -0.29 -4.79 18.47
N CYS A 227 -1.18 -4.45 17.55
CA CYS A 227 -2.45 -5.13 17.34
C CYS A 227 -2.46 -5.82 15.98
N TYR A 228 -3.33 -6.83 15.87
CA TYR A 228 -3.50 -7.58 14.63
C TYR A 228 -4.96 -7.97 14.40
N ALA A 229 -5.40 -7.92 13.15
CA ALA A 229 -6.68 -8.42 12.69
C ALA A 229 -6.55 -9.09 11.32
N ARG A 230 -7.46 -10.01 11.00
CA ARG A 230 -7.58 -10.62 9.68
C ARG A 230 -9.03 -10.68 9.22
N SER A 231 -9.23 -10.59 7.91
CA SER A 231 -10.53 -10.71 7.26
C SER A 231 -10.49 -11.73 6.13
N PHE A 232 -11.55 -12.53 5.98
CA PHE A 232 -11.69 -13.54 4.95
C PHE A 232 -12.77 -13.20 3.91
N ASP A 233 -13.42 -12.05 4.06
CA ASP A 233 -14.58 -11.61 3.30
C ASP A 233 -14.43 -10.18 2.74
N ASN A 234 -13.21 -9.87 2.26
CA ASN A 234 -12.85 -8.58 1.69
C ASN A 234 -13.07 -7.39 2.64
N GLY A 235 -12.83 -7.59 3.94
CA GLY A 235 -12.92 -6.55 4.95
C GLY A 235 -14.28 -6.40 5.62
N GLY A 236 -15.26 -7.26 5.31
CA GLY A 236 -16.59 -7.20 5.91
C GLY A 236 -16.62 -7.60 7.39
N THR A 237 -15.86 -8.62 7.77
CA THR A 237 -15.69 -9.05 9.16
C THR A 237 -14.23 -9.24 9.50
N TRP A 238 -13.89 -9.01 10.76
CA TRP A 238 -12.51 -9.05 11.23
C TRP A 238 -12.35 -9.93 12.46
N TYR A 239 -11.24 -10.65 12.54
CA TYR A 239 -10.97 -11.64 13.56
C TYR A 239 -9.60 -11.41 14.20
N LYS A 240 -9.51 -11.65 15.52
CA LYS A 240 -8.28 -11.74 16.30
C LYS A 240 -7.49 -13.00 15.92
N THR A 241 -6.26 -13.13 16.39
CA THR A 241 -5.46 -14.36 16.24
C THR A 241 -6.12 -15.56 16.92
N SER A 242 -6.85 -15.35 18.02
CA SER A 242 -7.64 -16.37 18.73
C SER A 242 -8.78 -16.94 17.90
N GLY A 243 -9.20 -16.28 16.81
CA GLY A 243 -10.38 -16.61 16.02
C GLY A 243 -11.66 -15.91 16.51
N GLU A 244 -11.58 -15.13 17.57
CA GLU A 244 -12.68 -14.29 18.03
C GLU A 244 -12.93 -13.13 17.04
N ARG A 245 -14.19 -12.81 16.80
CA ARG A 245 -14.58 -11.70 15.93
C ARG A 245 -14.44 -10.37 16.67
N TYR A 246 -13.87 -9.37 15.98
CA TYR A 246 -13.90 -7.99 16.43
C TYR A 246 -15.30 -7.40 16.32
N GLU A 247 -15.70 -6.62 17.31
CA GLU A 247 -16.79 -5.66 17.18
C GLU A 247 -16.26 -4.39 16.48
N LEU A 248 -17.01 -3.88 15.52
CA LEU A 248 -16.59 -2.73 14.72
C LEU A 248 -17.39 -1.48 15.11
N PRO A 249 -16.75 -0.29 15.09
CA PRO A 249 -15.33 -0.06 14.80
C PRO A 249 -14.42 -0.58 15.92
N VAL A 250 -13.23 -1.01 15.55
CA VAL A 250 -12.19 -1.34 16.53
C VAL A 250 -11.72 -0.04 17.19
N SER A 251 -11.84 0.08 18.51
CA SER A 251 -11.32 1.21 19.27
C SER A 251 -10.40 0.76 20.39
N TYR A 252 -9.50 1.64 20.83
CA TYR A 252 -8.59 1.34 21.93
C TYR A 252 -9.32 1.08 23.24
N THR A 253 -10.31 1.93 23.54
CA THR A 253 -11.11 1.81 24.76
C THR A 253 -11.88 0.49 24.79
N HIS A 254 -12.42 0.06 23.66
CA HIS A 254 -13.12 -1.21 23.54
C HIS A 254 -12.18 -2.41 23.71
N LEU A 255 -11.00 -2.39 23.08
CA LEU A 255 -10.00 -3.46 23.23
C LEU A 255 -9.59 -3.61 24.69
N ARG A 256 -9.29 -2.51 25.38
CA ARG A 256 -8.87 -2.53 26.80
C ARG A 256 -9.98 -2.97 27.77
N ALA A 257 -11.24 -2.80 27.42
CA ALA A 257 -12.36 -3.24 28.26
C ALA A 257 -12.52 -4.77 28.25
N HIS A 258 -12.03 -5.46 27.22
CA HIS A 258 -12.25 -6.90 26.99
C HIS A 258 -10.97 -7.74 26.98
N GLU A 259 -9.77 -7.15 27.03
CA GLU A 259 -8.51 -7.88 26.96
C GLU A 259 -7.83 -7.98 28.32
N THR A 260 -7.52 -9.23 28.73
CA THR A 260 -6.47 -9.50 29.69
C THR A 260 -5.12 -9.33 28.98
N SER A 261 -4.06 -8.98 29.71
CA SER A 261 -2.71 -8.69 29.24
C SER A 261 -2.03 -9.80 28.38
N GLN A 262 -2.71 -10.88 28.08
CA GLN A 262 -2.24 -12.02 27.27
C GLN A 262 -2.67 -11.96 25.80
N ASP A 263 -3.57 -11.06 25.42
CA ASP A 263 -4.13 -10.98 24.06
C ASP A 263 -3.44 -9.90 23.20
N LEU A 264 -2.49 -9.17 23.75
CA LEU A 264 -1.62 -8.21 23.07
C LEU A 264 -0.29 -8.91 22.75
N VAL A 265 -0.12 -9.37 21.52
CA VAL A 265 1.17 -9.86 21.00
C VAL A 265 1.68 -8.85 19.99
#